data_ae1cd6615fcd53cbecf45d233f47a612
#
_entry.id   ae1cd6615fcd53cbecf45d233f47a612
#
_cell.length_a   1.000
_cell.length_b   1.000
_cell.length_c   1.000
_cell.angle_alpha   90.00
_cell.angle_beta   90.00
_cell.angle_gamma   90.00
#
_symmetry.space_group_name_H-M   'P 1'
#
loop_
_entity.id
_entity.type
_entity.pdbx_description
1 polymer ?
#
loop_
_entity_poly.entity_id
_entity_poly.type
_entity_poly.pdbx_seq_one_letter_code
_entity_poly.pdbx_strand_id
1 'polypeptide(L)'
;GHAFQHTLMDALVRYHRMRGYRALWQMGTDHAGIATEMVVSRNLAIEGKGETRDSLGLDAFIEKVWEWKQHSGDTIERQMRRLGASGDWSRSVFTMDPMASDAIVEAFVRLHAQGLIYRGQRLVNWDPVLKTAISDLEVASEEENGHMWSIRYPLADGASYEHIEV
;
A
#
# COMPACT_ATOMS: atom_id res chain seq x y z
N GLY A 1 -9.84 -13.83 8.90
CA GLY A 1 -9.62 -13.06 7.71
C GLY A 1 -9.36 -13.85 6.44
N HIS A 2 -8.13 -13.87 5.97
CA HIS A 2 -7.79 -14.32 4.60
C HIS A 2 -8.23 -15.75 4.26
N ALA A 3 -8.01 -16.71 5.16
CA ALA A 3 -8.42 -18.10 4.92
C ALA A 3 -9.93 -18.22 4.67
N PHE A 4 -10.75 -17.50 5.42
CA PHE A 4 -12.20 -17.48 5.23
C PHE A 4 -12.60 -16.91 3.87
N GLN A 5 -12.02 -15.76 3.49
CA GLN A 5 -12.25 -15.15 2.18
C GLN A 5 -11.89 -16.09 1.03
N HIS A 6 -10.72 -16.72 1.09
CA HIS A 6 -10.29 -17.67 0.06
C HIS A 6 -11.18 -18.90 0.00
N THR A 7 -11.65 -19.40 1.14
CA THR A 7 -12.60 -20.52 1.17
C THR A 7 -13.92 -20.18 0.49
N LEU A 8 -14.45 -18.99 0.71
CA LEU A 8 -15.69 -18.55 0.03
C LEU A 8 -15.49 -18.44 -1.48
N MET A 9 -14.39 -17.83 -1.93
CA MET A 9 -14.09 -17.74 -3.36
C MET A 9 -13.90 -19.13 -4.00
N ASP A 10 -13.18 -20.03 -3.32
CA ASP A 10 -12.96 -21.39 -3.81
C ASP A 10 -14.26 -22.18 -3.92
N ALA A 11 -15.14 -22.06 -2.94
CA ALA A 11 -16.45 -22.70 -2.97
C ALA A 11 -17.26 -22.26 -4.18
N LEU A 12 -17.30 -20.98 -4.49
CA LEU A 12 -17.99 -20.46 -5.67
C LEU A 12 -17.36 -20.93 -6.98
N VAL A 13 -16.04 -20.92 -7.07
CA VAL A 13 -15.32 -21.39 -8.27
C VAL A 13 -15.57 -22.88 -8.50
N ARG A 14 -15.47 -23.71 -7.44
CA ARG A 14 -15.74 -25.16 -7.51
C ARG A 14 -17.18 -25.44 -7.88
N TYR A 15 -18.13 -24.70 -7.30
CA TYR A 15 -19.55 -24.82 -7.64
C TYR A 15 -19.79 -24.61 -9.13
N HIS A 16 -19.24 -23.53 -9.70
CA HIS A 16 -19.41 -23.23 -11.13
C HIS A 16 -18.72 -24.27 -12.03
N ARG A 17 -17.53 -24.74 -11.65
CA ARG A 17 -16.85 -25.81 -12.39
C ARG A 17 -17.66 -27.11 -12.42
N MET A 18 -18.25 -27.49 -11.30
CA MET A 18 -19.13 -28.67 -11.21
C MET A 18 -20.38 -28.52 -12.07
N ARG A 19 -20.83 -27.31 -12.34
CA ARG A 19 -21.92 -27.02 -13.27
C ARG A 19 -21.50 -26.93 -14.74
N GLY A 20 -20.24 -27.23 -15.08
CA GLY A 20 -19.72 -27.22 -16.43
C GLY A 20 -19.21 -25.87 -16.93
N TYR A 21 -19.13 -24.84 -16.08
CA TYR A 21 -18.56 -23.56 -16.47
C TYR A 21 -17.03 -23.60 -16.49
N ARG A 22 -16.42 -22.87 -17.41
CA ARG A 22 -14.97 -22.63 -17.42
C ARG A 22 -14.64 -21.49 -16.46
N ALA A 23 -14.52 -21.81 -15.19
CA ALA A 23 -14.21 -20.83 -14.15
C ALA A 23 -12.70 -20.82 -13.86
N LEU A 24 -12.02 -19.73 -14.27
CA LEU A 24 -10.63 -19.45 -13.91
C LEU A 24 -10.60 -18.72 -12.58
N TRP A 25 -9.80 -19.21 -11.63
CA TRP A 25 -9.40 -18.44 -10.45
C TRP A 25 -7.95 -18.05 -10.61
N GLN A 26 -7.75 -16.83 -11.09
CA GLN A 26 -6.43 -16.21 -11.25
C GLN A 26 -5.83 -15.91 -9.88
N MET A 27 -4.64 -16.43 -9.63
CA MET A 27 -3.91 -16.18 -8.40
C MET A 27 -2.96 -14.99 -8.56
N GLY A 28 -2.70 -14.30 -7.44
CA GLY A 28 -1.76 -13.21 -7.41
C GLY A 28 -1.40 -12.81 -5.99
N THR A 29 -0.24 -12.17 -5.85
CA THR A 29 0.24 -11.63 -4.58
C THR A 29 0.54 -10.15 -4.71
N ASP A 30 0.15 -9.40 -3.68
CA ASP A 30 0.43 -7.98 -3.56
C ASP A 30 1.82 -7.77 -2.93
N HIS A 31 2.52 -6.72 -3.35
CA HIS A 31 3.82 -6.34 -2.78
C HIS A 31 3.70 -5.68 -1.38
N ALA A 32 2.49 -5.31 -0.97
CA ALA A 32 2.15 -4.76 0.34
C ALA A 32 2.96 -3.50 0.76
N GLY A 33 3.61 -2.82 -0.16
CA GLY A 33 4.29 -1.52 -0.03
C GLY A 33 4.89 -1.23 1.35
N ILE A 34 4.28 -0.30 2.09
CA ILE A 34 4.73 0.18 3.40
C ILE A 34 4.89 -0.96 4.42
N ALA A 35 3.98 -1.94 4.45
CA ALA A 35 4.08 -3.04 5.40
C ALA A 35 5.33 -3.91 5.16
N THR A 36 5.70 -4.14 3.91
CA THR A 36 6.93 -4.85 3.56
C THR A 36 8.17 -4.03 3.94
N GLU A 37 8.18 -2.72 3.67
CA GLU A 37 9.27 -1.83 4.10
C GLU A 37 9.47 -1.83 5.61
N MET A 38 8.37 -1.81 6.38
CA MET A 38 8.41 -1.88 7.85
C MET A 38 9.02 -3.20 8.35
N VAL A 39 8.65 -4.32 7.73
CA VAL A 39 9.21 -5.63 8.10
C VAL A 39 10.70 -5.69 7.79
N VAL A 40 11.12 -5.25 6.61
CA VAL A 40 12.54 -5.21 6.22
C VAL A 40 13.34 -4.30 7.16
N SER A 41 12.84 -3.10 7.46
CA SER A 41 13.48 -2.17 8.39
C SER A 41 13.63 -2.76 9.80
N ARG A 42 12.59 -3.48 10.28
CA ARG A 42 12.66 -4.19 11.57
C ARG A 42 13.71 -5.31 11.55
N ASN A 43 13.79 -6.07 10.47
CA ASN A 43 14.77 -7.15 10.33
C ASN A 43 16.20 -6.59 10.34
N LEU A 44 16.47 -5.49 9.63
CA LEU A 44 17.75 -4.79 9.66
C LEU A 44 18.14 -4.37 11.08
N ALA A 45 17.18 -3.84 11.85
CA ALA A 45 17.42 -3.44 13.23
C ALA A 45 17.73 -4.66 14.13
N ILE A 46 17.07 -5.81 13.92
CA ILE A 46 17.32 -7.05 14.69
C ILE A 46 18.69 -7.64 14.35
N GLU A 47 19.14 -7.56 13.10
CA GLU A 47 20.47 -8.02 12.70
C GLU A 47 21.61 -7.27 13.38
N GLY A 48 21.34 -6.09 13.94
CA GLY A 48 22.28 -5.37 14.82
C GLY A 48 23.51 -4.78 14.14
N LYS A 49 23.51 -4.71 12.80
CA LYS A 49 24.64 -4.15 12.01
C LYS A 49 24.61 -2.62 11.93
N GLY A 50 23.59 -1.98 12.51
CA GLY A 50 23.39 -0.52 12.44
C GLY A 50 22.90 -0.02 11.08
N GLU A 51 22.54 -0.93 10.18
CA GLU A 51 22.00 -0.59 8.88
C GLU A 51 20.54 -0.11 9.04
N THR A 52 20.22 0.97 8.35
CA THR A 52 18.87 1.54 8.29
C THR A 52 18.50 1.81 6.83
N ARG A 53 17.22 2.04 6.57
CA ARG A 53 16.76 2.49 5.24
C ARG A 53 17.55 3.70 4.74
N ASP A 54 17.75 4.70 5.62
CA ASP A 54 18.43 5.94 5.26
C ASP A 54 19.95 5.73 5.03
N SER A 55 20.59 4.83 5.80
CA SER A 55 22.04 4.54 5.66
C SER A 55 22.36 3.69 4.43
N LEU A 56 21.47 2.78 4.04
CA LEU A 56 21.63 1.94 2.84
C LEU A 56 21.40 2.72 1.56
N GLY A 57 20.51 3.70 1.58
CA GLY A 57 20.01 4.35 0.38
C GLY A 57 18.97 3.50 -0.37
N LEU A 58 18.36 4.09 -1.41
CA LEU A 58 17.20 3.51 -2.10
C LEU A 58 17.49 2.15 -2.72
N ASP A 59 18.54 2.06 -3.52
CA ASP A 59 18.81 0.86 -4.33
C ASP A 59 19.13 -0.36 -3.45
N ALA A 60 20.04 -0.19 -2.48
CA ALA A 60 20.41 -1.28 -1.57
C ALA A 60 19.24 -1.68 -0.64
N PHE A 61 18.38 -0.73 -0.26
CA PHE A 61 17.18 -1.06 0.49
C PHE A 61 16.16 -1.85 -0.34
N ILE A 62 15.98 -1.50 -1.61
CA ILE A 62 15.14 -2.25 -2.55
C ILE A 62 15.66 -3.67 -2.73
N GLU A 63 16.98 -3.88 -2.82
CA GLU A 63 17.57 -5.22 -2.87
C GLU A 63 17.16 -6.05 -1.64
N LYS A 64 17.19 -5.46 -0.44
CA LYS A 64 16.74 -6.13 0.80
C LYS A 64 15.23 -6.46 0.76
N VAL A 65 14.42 -5.61 0.16
CA VAL A 65 12.99 -5.88 -0.06
C VAL A 65 12.81 -7.09 -0.99
N TRP A 66 13.59 -7.19 -2.06
CA TRP A 66 13.54 -8.33 -2.97
C TRP A 66 14.03 -9.62 -2.31
N GLU A 67 15.09 -9.58 -1.51
CA GLU A 67 15.56 -10.72 -0.71
C GLU A 67 14.43 -11.23 0.22
N TRP A 68 13.77 -10.31 0.92
CA TRP A 68 12.62 -10.63 1.77
C TRP A 68 11.47 -11.25 0.97
N LYS A 69 11.15 -10.70 -0.20
CA LYS A 69 10.11 -11.23 -1.08
C LYS A 69 10.40 -12.67 -1.52
N GLN A 70 11.64 -12.97 -1.87
CA GLN A 70 12.04 -14.33 -2.22
C GLN A 70 11.89 -15.30 -1.05
N HIS A 71 12.22 -14.86 0.16
CA HIS A 71 12.09 -15.68 1.37
C HIS A 71 10.64 -15.90 1.80
N SER A 72 9.78 -14.89 1.74
CA SER A 72 8.42 -14.91 2.29
C SER A 72 7.34 -15.14 1.24
N GLY A 73 7.56 -14.80 -0.01
CA GLY A 73 6.55 -14.78 -1.07
C GLY A 73 5.88 -16.13 -1.32
N ASP A 74 6.63 -17.21 -1.29
CA ASP A 74 6.09 -18.56 -1.50
C ASP A 74 5.27 -19.09 -0.30
N THR A 75 5.36 -18.42 0.84
CA THR A 75 4.68 -18.90 2.06
C THR A 75 3.17 -18.77 1.93
N ILE A 76 2.66 -17.67 1.42
CA ILE A 76 1.21 -17.43 1.22
C ILE A 76 0.65 -18.46 0.23
N GLU A 77 1.33 -18.67 -0.89
CA GLU A 77 0.91 -19.64 -1.88
C GLU A 77 0.88 -21.08 -1.29
N ARG A 78 1.93 -21.47 -0.58
CA ARG A 78 1.98 -22.78 0.10
C ARG A 78 0.85 -22.95 1.13
N GLN A 79 0.53 -21.90 1.88
CA GLN A 79 -0.58 -21.91 2.82
C GLN A 79 -1.93 -22.08 2.13
N MET A 80 -2.15 -21.36 1.03
CA MET A 80 -3.38 -21.49 0.24
C MET A 80 -3.53 -22.87 -0.40
N ARG A 81 -2.44 -23.43 -0.93
CA ARG A 81 -2.42 -24.83 -1.44
C ARG A 81 -2.75 -25.83 -0.35
N ARG A 82 -2.23 -25.60 0.87
CA ARG A 82 -2.52 -26.46 2.03
C ARG A 82 -3.98 -26.36 2.49
N LEU A 83 -4.62 -25.22 2.32
CA LEU A 83 -6.06 -25.03 2.54
C LEU A 83 -6.90 -25.72 1.46
N GLY A 84 -6.29 -26.22 0.39
CA GLY A 84 -6.97 -26.85 -0.73
C GLY A 84 -7.53 -25.90 -1.76
N ALA A 85 -7.10 -24.64 -1.78
CA ALA A 85 -7.55 -23.66 -2.77
C ALA A 85 -7.26 -24.12 -4.21
N SER A 86 -8.25 -24.08 -5.09
CA SER A 86 -8.20 -24.58 -6.47
C SER A 86 -7.84 -23.53 -7.52
N GLY A 87 -6.98 -22.58 -7.15
CA GLY A 87 -6.48 -21.56 -8.06
C GLY A 87 -5.59 -22.10 -9.17
N ASP A 88 -5.46 -21.33 -10.26
CA ASP A 88 -4.47 -21.61 -11.31
C ASP A 88 -3.11 -21.06 -10.92
N TRP A 89 -2.33 -21.88 -10.26
CA TRP A 89 -1.00 -21.55 -9.75
C TRP A 89 0.03 -21.31 -10.86
N SER A 90 -0.20 -21.87 -12.05
CA SER A 90 0.69 -21.68 -13.19
C SER A 90 0.64 -20.25 -13.75
N ARG A 91 -0.42 -19.53 -13.41
CA ARG A 91 -0.67 -18.14 -13.81
C ARG A 91 -0.54 -17.16 -12.64
N SER A 92 0.11 -17.56 -11.56
CA SER A 92 0.33 -16.67 -10.42
C SER A 92 1.11 -15.44 -10.86
N VAL A 93 0.62 -14.26 -10.48
CA VAL A 93 1.24 -12.95 -10.80
C VAL A 93 1.59 -12.22 -9.51
N PHE A 94 2.65 -11.44 -9.59
CA PHE A 94 3.04 -10.51 -8.54
C PHE A 94 2.80 -9.07 -9.02
N THR A 95 2.31 -8.21 -8.14
CA THR A 95 1.93 -6.84 -8.53
C THR A 95 3.08 -5.97 -9.06
N MET A 96 4.34 -6.37 -8.80
CA MET A 96 5.53 -5.70 -9.34
C MET A 96 6.18 -6.45 -10.51
N ASP A 97 5.53 -7.47 -11.07
CA ASP A 97 6.02 -8.11 -12.29
C ASP A 97 6.07 -7.09 -13.44
N PRO A 98 6.99 -7.24 -14.40
CA PRO A 98 7.13 -6.30 -15.53
C PRO A 98 5.82 -6.02 -16.26
N MET A 99 5.03 -7.06 -16.52
CA MET A 99 3.71 -6.93 -17.17
C MET A 99 2.76 -6.05 -16.35
N ALA A 100 2.74 -6.21 -15.03
CA ALA A 100 1.89 -5.41 -14.14
C ALA A 100 2.39 -3.96 -14.08
N SER A 101 3.70 -3.75 -14.04
CA SER A 101 4.32 -2.43 -14.05
C SER A 101 4.00 -1.67 -15.33
N ASP A 102 4.12 -2.31 -16.49
CA ASP A 102 3.77 -1.72 -17.78
C ASP A 102 2.29 -1.34 -17.85
N ALA A 103 1.41 -2.21 -17.35
CA ALA A 103 -0.04 -1.95 -17.31
C ALA A 103 -0.38 -0.76 -16.40
N ILE A 104 0.29 -0.63 -15.25
CA ILE A 104 0.09 0.49 -14.32
C ILE A 104 0.53 1.81 -14.96
N VAL A 105 1.70 1.84 -15.60
CA VAL A 105 2.19 3.03 -16.28
C VAL A 105 1.25 3.46 -17.41
N GLU A 106 0.81 2.51 -18.23
CA GLU A 106 -0.14 2.80 -19.32
C GLU A 106 -1.48 3.32 -18.78
N ALA A 107 -2.03 2.72 -17.72
CA ALA A 107 -3.26 3.19 -17.10
C ALA A 107 -3.09 4.60 -16.55
N PHE A 108 -1.98 4.90 -15.88
CA PHE A 108 -1.68 6.22 -15.35
C PHE A 108 -1.62 7.29 -16.47
N VAL A 109 -0.91 6.99 -17.55
CA VAL A 109 -0.79 7.90 -18.70
C VAL A 109 -2.15 8.18 -19.34
N ARG A 110 -2.98 7.15 -19.52
CA ARG A 110 -4.34 7.32 -20.08
C ARG A 110 -5.25 8.15 -19.17
N LEU A 111 -5.23 7.91 -17.87
CA LEU A 111 -6.03 8.68 -16.91
C LEU A 111 -5.58 10.15 -16.88
N HIS A 112 -4.27 10.41 -16.94
CA HIS A 112 -3.75 11.77 -17.02
C HIS A 112 -4.16 12.45 -18.32
N ALA A 113 -4.07 11.77 -19.46
CA ALA A 113 -4.47 12.32 -20.77
C ALA A 113 -5.98 12.66 -20.83
N GLN A 114 -6.81 11.94 -20.07
CA GLN A 114 -8.25 12.21 -19.94
C GLN A 114 -8.57 13.30 -18.89
N GLY A 115 -7.58 13.85 -18.21
CA GLY A 115 -7.76 14.87 -17.16
C GLY A 115 -8.39 14.32 -15.87
N LEU A 116 -8.46 13.00 -15.70
CA LEU A 116 -9.04 12.36 -14.51
C LEU A 116 -8.10 12.38 -13.31
N ILE A 117 -6.81 12.47 -13.55
CA ILE A 117 -5.78 12.66 -12.53
C ILE A 117 -4.92 13.86 -12.86
N TYR A 118 -4.47 14.55 -11.83
CA TYR A 118 -3.61 15.73 -11.95
C TYR A 118 -2.70 15.85 -10.73
N ARG A 119 -1.59 16.57 -10.87
CA ARG A 119 -0.71 16.90 -9.75
C ARG A 119 -1.25 18.11 -9.01
N GLY A 120 -1.49 17.99 -7.72
CA GLY A 120 -1.98 19.06 -6.87
C GLY A 120 -1.41 18.97 -5.46
N GLN A 121 -1.51 20.09 -4.71
CA GLN A 121 -1.20 20.12 -3.28
C GLN A 121 -2.47 19.84 -2.49
N ARG A 122 -2.38 18.93 -1.52
CA ARG A 122 -3.48 18.57 -0.62
C ARG A 122 -2.94 18.39 0.79
N LEU A 123 -3.77 18.68 1.79
CA LEU A 123 -3.48 18.26 3.16
C LEU A 123 -3.60 16.74 3.23
N VAL A 124 -2.63 16.12 3.87
CA VAL A 124 -2.59 14.67 4.08
C VAL A 124 -2.25 14.39 5.54
N ASN A 125 -2.75 13.28 6.06
CA ASN A 125 -2.28 12.75 7.33
C ASN A 125 -0.86 12.21 7.14
N TRP A 126 0.06 12.67 7.97
CA TRP A 126 1.47 12.36 7.83
C TRP A 126 2.03 11.77 9.12
N ASP A 127 2.67 10.60 9.01
CA ASP A 127 3.42 10.01 10.11
C ASP A 127 4.89 10.47 10.04
N PRO A 128 5.36 11.29 11.00
CA PRO A 128 6.73 11.80 11.00
C PRO A 128 7.79 10.75 11.34
N VAL A 129 7.41 9.63 11.97
CA VAL A 129 8.32 8.54 12.30
C VAL A 129 8.55 7.65 11.09
N LEU A 130 7.48 7.23 10.43
CA LEU A 130 7.53 6.43 9.20
C LEU A 130 7.87 7.27 7.96
N LYS A 131 7.77 8.61 8.07
CA LYS A 131 7.99 9.57 6.96
C LYS A 131 7.13 9.25 5.74
N THR A 132 5.85 9.00 5.98
CA THR A 132 4.88 8.65 4.93
C THR A 132 3.50 9.24 5.20
N ALA A 133 2.72 9.42 4.13
CA ALA A 133 1.29 9.68 4.26
C ALA A 133 0.58 8.38 4.72
N ILE A 134 -0.43 8.55 5.55
CA ILE A 134 -1.28 7.47 6.05
C ILE A 134 -2.73 7.71 5.66
N SER A 135 -3.53 6.64 5.59
CA SER A 135 -4.95 6.74 5.29
C SER A 135 -5.75 7.27 6.49
N ASP A 136 -6.90 7.87 6.23
CA ASP A 136 -7.78 8.37 7.28
C ASP A 136 -8.23 7.27 8.25
N LEU A 137 -8.28 6.01 7.79
CA LEU A 137 -8.63 4.86 8.62
C LEU A 137 -7.56 4.46 9.64
N GLU A 138 -6.34 4.90 9.42
CA GLU A 138 -5.18 4.63 10.30
C GLU A 138 -4.96 5.72 11.33
N VAL A 139 -5.71 6.83 11.25
CA VAL A 139 -5.63 7.96 12.18
C VAL A 139 -6.52 7.72 13.38
N ALA A 140 -5.92 7.65 14.57
CA ALA A 140 -6.66 7.67 15.82
C ALA A 140 -6.85 9.12 16.28
N SER A 141 -8.12 9.51 16.52
CA SER A 141 -8.44 10.83 17.07
C SER A 141 -8.46 10.74 18.59
N GLU A 142 -7.64 11.56 19.24
CA GLU A 142 -7.54 11.66 20.69
C GLU A 142 -7.84 13.09 21.13
N GLU A 143 -8.51 13.24 22.28
CA GLU A 143 -8.73 14.57 22.86
C GLU A 143 -7.45 15.10 23.50
N GLU A 144 -7.02 16.27 23.07
CA GLU A 144 -5.83 16.94 23.57
C GLU A 144 -6.15 18.37 24.02
N ASN A 145 -5.51 18.84 25.08
CA ASN A 145 -5.60 20.23 25.52
C ASN A 145 -4.79 21.13 24.58
N GLY A 146 -5.46 21.65 23.57
CA GLY A 146 -4.85 22.55 22.58
C GLY A 146 -5.24 24.02 22.80
N HIS A 147 -4.80 24.86 21.88
CA HIS A 147 -5.13 26.28 21.86
C HIS A 147 -5.68 26.67 20.49
N MET A 148 -6.64 27.58 20.47
CA MET A 148 -7.09 28.23 19.26
C MET A 148 -6.24 29.50 19.03
N TRP A 149 -5.70 29.63 17.83
CA TRP A 149 -4.81 30.75 17.48
C TRP A 149 -5.54 31.71 16.58
N SER A 150 -5.72 32.97 17.05
CA SER A 150 -6.28 34.05 16.23
C SER A 150 -5.16 34.82 15.54
N ILE A 151 -5.11 34.74 14.21
CA ILE A 151 -4.06 35.38 13.40
C ILE A 151 -4.67 36.57 12.68
N ARG A 152 -4.03 37.77 12.82
CA ARG A 152 -4.45 38.98 12.10
C ARG A 152 -3.75 39.07 10.75
N TYR A 153 -4.54 39.17 9.71
CA TYR A 153 -4.04 39.40 8.37
C TYR A 153 -4.37 40.85 7.93
N PRO A 154 -3.37 41.68 7.59
CA PRO A 154 -3.63 42.99 7.03
C PRO A 154 -4.25 42.87 5.63
N LEU A 155 -5.21 43.74 5.33
CA LEU A 155 -5.76 43.82 3.99
C LEU A 155 -4.82 44.59 3.06
N ALA A 156 -4.85 44.29 1.77
CA ALA A 156 -3.99 44.93 0.76
C ALA A 156 -4.25 46.46 0.60
N ASP A 157 -5.43 46.93 0.98
CA ASP A 157 -5.84 48.33 0.99
C ASP A 157 -5.45 49.10 2.27
N GLY A 158 -4.75 48.46 3.18
CA GLY A 158 -4.31 49.01 4.46
C GLY A 158 -5.38 48.95 5.58
N ALA A 159 -6.58 48.46 5.32
CA ALA A 159 -7.54 48.16 6.37
C ALA A 159 -7.16 46.87 7.08
N SER A 160 -7.61 46.66 8.33
CA SER A 160 -7.40 45.41 9.07
C SER A 160 -8.67 44.98 9.75
N TYR A 161 -9.02 43.71 9.70
CA TYR A 161 -10.00 43.12 10.60
C TYR A 161 -9.38 42.86 11.97
N GLU A 162 -10.20 42.93 13.03
CA GLU A 162 -9.68 42.71 14.39
C GLU A 162 -9.08 41.32 14.55
N HIS A 163 -9.63 40.30 13.90
CA HIS A 163 -9.03 38.95 13.81
C HIS A 163 -9.80 38.09 12.81
N ILE A 164 -9.12 37.09 12.26
CA ILE A 164 -9.71 35.95 11.55
C ILE A 164 -9.39 34.73 12.41
N GLU A 165 -10.42 33.99 12.83
CA GLU A 165 -10.25 32.70 13.49
C GLU A 165 -9.99 31.64 12.41
N VAL A 166 -8.87 30.90 12.57
CA VAL A 166 -8.46 29.82 11.67
C VAL A 166 -8.30 28.56 12.51
#